data_9d06bc986a3c03e52cde836bb243d617
#
_entry.id   9d06bc986a3c03e52cde836bb243d617
#
_cell.length_a   1.000
_cell.length_b   1.000
_cell.length_c   1.000
_cell.angle_alpha   90.00
_cell.angle_beta   90.00
_cell.angle_gamma   90.00
#
_symmetry.space_group_name_H-M   'P 1'
#
loop_
_entity.id
_entity.type
_entity.pdbx_description
1 polymer ?
#
loop_
_entity_poly.entity_id
_entity_poly.type
_entity_poly.pdbx_seq_one_letter_code
_entity_poly.pdbx_strand_id
1 'polypeptide(L)'
;MKRILFTLFMGCSFIGLSCQGPNYKTIEVDEFVDYIKNADKVTLLDVRTPPEHKEGYIPGTDYNIDVLEENYVTIALEKLPKDKPVALYCRSGNRSKNAAQLLAENGYEVVELATGIRGWTEAGYKVEKP
;
A
#
# COMPACT_ATOMS: atom_id res chain seq x y z
N MET A 1 32.03 -46.32 -23.90
CA MET A 1 31.65 -45.95 -23.65
C MET A 1 31.32 -45.04 -23.15
N LYS A 2 30.98 -44.44 -22.66
CA LYS A 2 30.65 -43.72 -22.17
C LYS A 2 30.00 -43.00 -21.78
N ARG A 3 29.57 -42.39 -21.30
CA ARG A 3 28.92 -41.85 -20.85
C ARG A 3 28.58 -40.82 -20.51
N ILE A 4 28.17 -40.25 -20.13
CA ILE A 4 27.80 -39.39 -19.90
C ILE A 4 27.15 -38.73 -19.24
N LEU A 5 26.85 -38.30 -18.73
CA LEU A 5 26.37 -37.73 -18.04
C LEU A 5 25.87 -36.61 -17.97
N PHE A 6 25.42 -36.15 -17.59
CA PHE A 6 24.82 -35.26 -17.44
C PHE A 6 24.35 -34.59 -16.59
N THR A 7 24.16 -34.26 -16.26
CA THR A 7 23.87 -33.62 -15.43
C THR A 7 23.11 -32.63 -15.49
N LEU A 8 22.62 -32.29 -15.05
CA LEU A 8 21.83 -31.49 -14.96
C LEU A 8 21.60 -30.69 -14.20
N PHE A 9 21.52 -30.19 -13.82
CA PHE A 9 21.37 -29.47 -13.09
C PHE A 9 20.63 -28.46 -13.02
N MET A 10 20.16 -28.20 -12.65
CA MET A 10 19.40 -27.53 -12.50
C MET A 10 19.27 -26.63 -11.82
N GLY A 11 19.24 -26.14 -11.69
CA GLY A 11 19.24 -25.24 -11.07
C GLY A 11 18.34 -24.69 -10.45
N CYS A 12 17.84 -24.44 -10.14
CA CYS A 12 16.94 -24.19 -9.47
C CYS A 12 17.06 -23.15 -8.74
N SER A 13 17.38 -22.79 -8.68
CA SER A 13 17.56 -21.99 -8.08
C SER A 13 16.71 -21.05 -7.80
N PHE A 14 16.28 -20.60 -7.90
CA PHE A 14 15.51 -19.79 -7.69
C PHE A 14 14.93 -19.61 -6.61
N ILE A 15 14.86 -19.93 -6.31
CA ILE A 15 14.48 -20.16 -5.31
C ILE A 15 14.40 -19.08 -4.44
N GLY A 16 15.24 -18.54 -4.10
CA GLY A 16 15.22 -17.60 -3.17
C GLY A 16 14.14 -16.63 -3.23
N LEU A 17 13.72 -16.49 -4.35
CA LEU A 17 12.73 -15.64 -4.56
C LEU A 17 11.57 -15.96 -3.85
N SER A 18 11.24 -17.05 -3.79
CA SER A 18 10.01 -17.42 -3.23
C SER A 18 9.91 -17.03 -1.80
N CYS A 19 10.94 -16.70 -1.15
CA CYS A 19 10.86 -16.33 0.21
C CYS A 19 10.30 -14.95 0.39
N GLN A 20 10.23 -14.18 -0.68
CA GLN A 20 9.74 -12.87 -0.53
C GLN A 20 8.30 -12.85 -0.84
N GLY A 21 7.48 -12.50 0.06
CA GLY A 21 6.08 -12.34 -0.22
C GLY A 21 5.84 -11.08 -1.02
N PRO A 22 4.59 -10.77 -1.31
CA PRO A 22 4.23 -9.53 -1.96
C PRO A 22 4.72 -8.36 -1.14
N ASN A 23 5.18 -7.34 -1.82
CA ASN A 23 5.81 -6.20 -1.18
C ASN A 23 5.05 -4.93 -1.39
N TYR A 24 5.21 -4.03 -0.48
CA TYR A 24 4.78 -2.66 -0.62
C TYR A 24 5.97 -1.77 -0.25
N LYS A 25 5.86 -0.49 -0.57
CA LYS A 25 6.91 0.48 -0.23
C LYS A 25 6.41 1.39 0.87
N THR A 26 7.32 1.74 1.78
CA THR A 26 7.06 2.73 2.82
C THR A 26 7.86 3.97 2.46
N ILE A 27 7.21 5.13 2.36
CA ILE A 27 7.90 6.37 2.00
C ILE A 27 7.56 7.47 2.98
N GLU A 28 8.42 8.46 3.04
CA GLU A 28 8.25 9.60 3.93
C GLU A 28 7.35 10.65 3.31
N VAL A 29 6.97 11.65 4.11
CA VAL A 29 5.99 12.65 3.71
C VAL A 29 6.36 13.35 2.42
N ASP A 30 7.60 13.79 2.28
CA ASP A 30 8.00 14.55 1.09
C ASP A 30 7.85 13.73 -0.18
N GLU A 31 8.25 12.48 -0.13
CA GLU A 31 8.12 11.59 -1.27
C GLU A 31 6.65 11.26 -1.52
N PHE A 32 5.88 11.12 -0.45
CA PHE A 32 4.44 10.82 -0.55
C PHE A 32 3.70 11.98 -1.25
N VAL A 33 4.05 13.21 -0.90
CA VAL A 33 3.46 14.40 -1.53
C VAL A 33 3.69 14.35 -3.04
N ASP A 34 4.91 14.05 -3.45
CA ASP A 34 5.22 13.97 -4.87
C ASP A 34 4.49 12.82 -5.54
N TYR A 35 4.40 11.70 -4.85
CA TYR A 35 3.79 10.49 -5.39
C TYR A 35 2.31 10.70 -5.70
N ILE A 36 1.59 11.39 -4.83
CA ILE A 36 0.15 11.57 -4.99
C ILE A 36 -0.23 12.80 -5.83
N LYS A 37 0.75 13.56 -6.34
CA LYS A 37 0.44 14.72 -7.14
C LYS A 37 -0.35 14.39 -8.39
N ASN A 38 -0.13 13.23 -8.98
CA ASN A 38 -0.86 12.83 -10.16
C ASN A 38 -2.09 12.04 -9.75
N ALA A 39 -3.10 12.75 -9.27
CA ALA A 39 -4.29 12.14 -8.73
C ALA A 39 -4.97 11.17 -9.69
N ASP A 40 -4.85 11.42 -10.99
CA ASP A 40 -5.48 10.55 -11.97
C ASP A 40 -4.81 9.19 -12.08
N LYS A 41 -3.56 9.08 -11.60
CA LYS A 41 -2.78 7.87 -11.79
C LYS A 41 -2.55 7.07 -10.51
N VAL A 42 -3.06 7.56 -9.40
CA VAL A 42 -2.86 6.94 -8.10
C VAL A 42 -4.18 6.96 -7.35
N THR A 43 -4.54 5.89 -6.70
CA THR A 43 -5.70 5.88 -5.80
C THR A 43 -5.19 6.23 -4.39
N LEU A 44 -5.73 7.25 -3.77
CA LEU A 44 -5.35 7.64 -2.42
C LEU A 44 -6.37 7.10 -1.43
N LEU A 45 -5.92 6.30 -0.49
CA LEU A 45 -6.77 5.53 0.41
C LEU A 45 -6.47 5.84 1.87
N ASP A 46 -7.49 6.21 2.61
CA ASP A 46 -7.43 6.38 4.07
C ASP A 46 -7.91 5.07 4.69
N VAL A 47 -7.02 4.38 5.44
CA VAL A 47 -7.39 3.10 6.04
C VAL A 47 -7.77 3.23 7.51
N ARG A 48 -8.03 4.46 7.96
CA ARG A 48 -8.49 4.72 9.33
C ARG A 48 -10.00 4.50 9.44
N THR A 49 -10.50 4.63 10.64
CA THR A 49 -11.93 4.49 10.89
C THR A 49 -12.70 5.67 10.29
N PRO A 50 -14.01 5.51 10.01
CA PRO A 50 -14.81 6.62 9.52
C PRO A 50 -14.81 7.86 10.42
N PRO A 51 -14.88 7.74 11.76
CA PRO A 51 -14.81 8.95 12.59
C PRO A 51 -13.48 9.69 12.44
N GLU A 52 -12.37 8.97 12.32
CA GLU A 52 -11.07 9.62 12.10
C GLU A 52 -11.07 10.36 10.77
N HIS A 53 -11.61 9.74 9.73
CA HIS A 53 -11.69 10.35 8.41
C HIS A 53 -12.51 11.66 8.47
N LYS A 54 -13.59 11.66 9.22
CA LYS A 54 -14.41 12.85 9.34
C LYS A 54 -13.71 13.99 10.04
N GLU A 55 -12.72 13.70 10.88
CA GLU A 55 -11.98 14.74 11.56
C GLU A 55 -10.97 15.42 10.65
N GLY A 56 -10.66 14.82 9.54
CA GLY A 56 -9.74 15.40 8.57
C GLY A 56 -9.03 14.32 7.78
N TYR A 57 -8.82 14.55 6.50
CA TYR A 57 -8.14 13.59 5.63
C TYR A 57 -7.20 14.31 4.67
N ILE A 58 -6.27 13.61 4.10
CA ILE A 58 -5.33 14.18 3.14
C ILE A 58 -6.11 14.58 1.88
N PRO A 59 -5.93 15.81 1.38
CA PRO A 59 -6.67 16.25 0.19
C PRO A 59 -6.45 15.29 -0.98
N GLY A 60 -7.51 14.98 -1.68
CA GLY A 60 -7.47 14.04 -2.79
C GLY A 60 -7.74 12.60 -2.41
N THR A 61 -8.02 12.32 -1.15
CA THR A 61 -8.35 10.96 -0.72
C THR A 61 -9.59 10.49 -1.47
N ASP A 62 -9.46 9.35 -2.15
CA ASP A 62 -10.52 8.80 -2.97
C ASP A 62 -11.46 7.91 -2.17
N TYR A 63 -10.94 7.18 -1.20
CA TYR A 63 -11.73 6.24 -0.42
C TYR A 63 -11.28 6.18 1.02
N ASN A 64 -12.20 5.86 1.91
CA ASN A 64 -11.91 5.55 3.30
C ASN A 64 -12.42 4.11 3.55
N ILE A 65 -11.51 3.19 3.74
CA ILE A 65 -11.83 1.79 4.00
C ILE A 65 -11.05 1.37 5.25
N ASP A 66 -11.80 1.11 6.32
CA ASP A 66 -11.22 0.83 7.63
C ASP A 66 -10.54 -0.54 7.66
N VAL A 67 -9.23 -0.57 7.86
CA VAL A 67 -8.47 -1.82 7.87
C VAL A 67 -8.81 -2.70 9.07
N LEU A 68 -9.45 -2.14 10.10
CA LEU A 68 -9.83 -2.91 11.26
C LEU A 68 -11.09 -3.76 11.03
N GLU A 69 -11.80 -3.50 9.92
CA GLU A 69 -12.99 -4.27 9.60
C GLU A 69 -12.60 -5.60 8.97
N GLU A 70 -13.33 -6.67 9.32
CA GLU A 70 -13.03 -7.99 8.80
C GLU A 70 -13.13 -8.04 7.28
N ASN A 71 -14.01 -7.25 6.69
CA ASN A 71 -14.24 -7.26 5.27
C ASN A 71 -13.40 -6.22 4.50
N TYR A 72 -12.33 -5.73 5.13
CA TYR A 72 -11.46 -4.72 4.51
C TYR A 72 -11.02 -5.12 3.09
N VAL A 73 -10.49 -6.33 2.93
CA VAL A 73 -10.00 -6.79 1.62
C VAL A 73 -11.15 -6.91 0.63
N THR A 74 -12.30 -7.44 1.06
CA THR A 74 -13.45 -7.59 0.19
C THR A 74 -13.91 -6.24 -0.36
N ILE A 75 -14.02 -5.25 0.52
CA ILE A 75 -14.43 -3.91 0.11
C ILE A 75 -13.39 -3.30 -0.81
N ALA A 76 -12.13 -3.47 -0.49
CA ALA A 76 -11.05 -2.91 -1.31
C ALA A 76 -11.08 -3.50 -2.73
N LEU A 77 -11.28 -4.81 -2.83
CA LEU A 77 -11.34 -5.46 -4.13
C LEU A 77 -12.53 -4.97 -4.96
N GLU A 78 -13.61 -4.58 -4.31
CA GLU A 78 -14.77 -4.05 -5.01
C GLU A 78 -14.57 -2.61 -5.48
N LYS A 79 -13.86 -1.81 -4.70
CA LYS A 79 -13.78 -0.38 -4.95
C LYS A 79 -12.52 0.10 -5.62
N LEU A 80 -11.39 -0.54 -5.36
CA LEU A 80 -10.11 -0.02 -5.81
C LEU A 80 -9.73 -0.60 -7.18
N PRO A 81 -9.46 0.26 -8.17
CA PRO A 81 -9.01 -0.24 -9.48
C PRO A 81 -7.67 -0.95 -9.34
N LYS A 82 -7.51 -2.05 -10.06
CA LYS A 82 -6.27 -2.81 -10.03
C LYS A 82 -5.21 -2.22 -10.95
N ASP A 83 -5.60 -1.38 -11.89
CA ASP A 83 -4.68 -0.81 -12.86
C ASP A 83 -4.02 0.49 -12.38
N LYS A 84 -4.26 0.88 -11.14
CA LYS A 84 -3.62 2.03 -10.54
C LYS A 84 -2.92 1.63 -9.27
N PRO A 85 -1.75 2.18 -8.97
CA PRO A 85 -1.15 1.96 -7.66
C PRO A 85 -2.00 2.61 -6.59
N VAL A 86 -1.93 2.08 -5.38
CA VAL A 86 -2.63 2.60 -4.22
C VAL A 86 -1.63 3.24 -3.29
N ALA A 87 -1.86 4.50 -2.96
CA ALA A 87 -1.11 5.18 -1.90
C ALA A 87 -2.03 5.23 -0.71
N LEU A 88 -1.59 4.74 0.44
CA LEU A 88 -2.45 4.68 1.61
C LEU A 88 -1.79 5.20 2.86
N TYR A 89 -2.60 5.56 3.81
CA TYR A 89 -2.13 6.10 5.08
C TYR A 89 -3.09 5.77 6.21
N CYS A 90 -2.54 5.74 7.42
CA CYS A 90 -3.34 5.67 8.61
C CYS A 90 -3.01 6.89 9.48
N ARG A 91 -3.11 6.77 10.79
CA ARG A 91 -2.84 7.90 11.68
C ARG A 91 -1.34 8.12 11.88
N SER A 92 -0.61 7.07 12.24
CA SER A 92 0.81 7.20 12.58
C SER A 92 1.71 6.18 11.92
N GLY A 93 1.18 5.37 11.03
CA GLY A 93 1.97 4.39 10.30
C GLY A 93 1.86 2.96 10.80
N ASN A 94 1.08 2.70 11.84
CA ASN A 94 0.98 1.33 12.36
C ASN A 94 -0.02 0.47 11.58
N ARG A 95 -1.24 0.93 11.43
CA ARG A 95 -2.28 0.17 10.72
C ARG A 95 -1.99 0.11 9.22
N SER A 96 -1.33 1.12 8.67
CA SER A 96 -1.08 1.20 7.24
C SER A 96 -0.15 0.09 6.75
N LYS A 97 0.74 -0.41 7.59
CA LYS A 97 1.64 -1.49 7.17
C LYS A 97 0.86 -2.78 6.93
N ASN A 98 -0.06 -3.10 7.82
CA ASN A 98 -0.90 -4.27 7.63
C ASN A 98 -1.84 -4.06 6.45
N ALA A 99 -2.42 -2.87 6.32
CA ALA A 99 -3.30 -2.55 5.21
C ALA A 99 -2.58 -2.70 3.87
N ALA A 100 -1.34 -2.22 3.79
CA ALA A 100 -0.55 -2.31 2.58
C ALA A 100 -0.20 -3.76 2.24
N GLN A 101 0.16 -4.54 3.25
CA GLN A 101 0.51 -5.94 3.04
C GLN A 101 -0.68 -6.71 2.47
N LEU A 102 -1.86 -6.49 3.03
CA LEU A 102 -3.06 -7.18 2.58
C LEU A 102 -3.39 -6.83 1.13
N LEU A 103 -3.25 -5.57 0.74
CA LEU A 103 -3.53 -5.20 -0.64
C LEU A 103 -2.45 -5.71 -1.59
N ALA A 104 -1.19 -5.69 -1.18
CA ALA A 104 -0.12 -6.23 -2.00
C ALA A 104 -0.33 -7.73 -2.26
N GLU A 105 -0.79 -8.45 -1.25
CA GLU A 105 -1.09 -9.89 -1.38
C GLU A 105 -2.26 -10.12 -2.35
N ASN A 106 -3.06 -9.12 -2.58
CA ASN A 106 -4.21 -9.22 -3.47
C ASN A 106 -3.98 -8.53 -4.82
N GLY A 107 -2.72 -8.31 -5.17
CA GLY A 107 -2.37 -7.91 -6.53
C GLY A 107 -2.25 -6.42 -6.78
N TYR A 108 -2.30 -5.60 -5.73
CA TYR A 108 -2.13 -4.16 -5.90
C TYR A 108 -0.66 -3.75 -5.75
N GLU A 109 -0.27 -2.71 -6.46
CA GLU A 109 0.98 -2.04 -6.22
C GLU A 109 0.70 -0.99 -5.15
N VAL A 110 1.42 -1.02 -4.04
CA VAL A 110 1.07 -0.21 -2.87
C VAL A 110 2.24 0.57 -2.31
N VAL A 111 1.95 1.81 -1.94
CA VAL A 111 2.88 2.68 -1.24
C VAL A 111 2.17 3.14 0.03
N GLU A 112 2.85 3.08 1.19
CA GLU A 112 2.24 3.55 2.43
C GLU A 112 3.06 4.70 3.01
N LEU A 113 2.37 5.64 3.62
CA LEU A 113 2.99 6.81 4.25
C LEU A 113 3.52 6.42 5.62
N ALA A 114 4.84 6.50 5.80
CA ALA A 114 5.52 6.01 6.99
C ALA A 114 4.95 6.57 8.29
N THR A 115 4.66 7.85 8.32
CA THR A 115 4.25 8.54 9.55
C THR A 115 2.77 8.89 9.59
N GLY A 116 2.03 8.45 8.58
CA GLY A 116 0.59 8.66 8.54
C GLY A 116 0.19 10.12 8.44
N ILE A 117 -1.08 10.39 8.65
CA ILE A 117 -1.59 11.75 8.57
C ILE A 117 -0.98 12.63 9.66
N ARG A 118 -0.51 12.03 10.76
CA ARG A 118 0.17 12.81 11.80
C ARG A 118 1.43 13.45 11.22
N GLY A 119 2.26 12.68 10.54
CA GLY A 119 3.47 13.22 9.91
C GLY A 119 3.15 14.24 8.84
N TRP A 120 2.07 14.01 8.10
CA TRP A 120 1.59 14.93 7.09
C TRP A 120 1.31 16.31 7.70
N THR A 121 0.55 16.34 8.81
CA THR A 121 0.20 17.60 9.46
C THR A 121 1.40 18.25 10.16
N GLU A 122 2.28 17.42 10.75
CA GLU A 122 3.48 17.96 11.41
C GLU A 122 4.43 18.59 10.40
N ALA A 123 4.41 18.14 9.16
CA ALA A 123 5.21 18.73 8.10
C ALA A 123 4.58 20.02 7.54
N GLY A 124 3.40 20.40 8.03
CA GLY A 124 2.76 21.64 7.64
C GLY A 124 1.74 21.53 6.52
N TYR A 125 1.46 20.33 6.07
CA TYR A 125 0.48 20.16 5.00
C TYR A 125 -0.94 20.18 5.56
N LYS A 126 -1.87 20.65 4.76
CA LYS A 126 -3.25 20.84 5.20
C LYS A 126 -4.06 19.56 5.03
N VAL A 127 -5.11 19.45 5.84
CA VAL A 127 -6.10 18.39 5.70
C VAL A 127 -7.42 19.01 5.31
N GLU A 128 -8.29 18.19 4.73
CA GLU A 128 -9.64 18.60 4.40
C GLU A 128 -10.62 17.90 5.34
N LYS A 129 -11.78 18.49 5.49
CA LYS A 129 -12.88 17.89 6.26
C LYS A 129 -14.09 17.77 5.35
N PRO A 130 -14.90 16.74 5.55
CA PRO A 130 -16.10 16.58 4.74
C PRO A 130 -17.10 17.69 4.98
#